data_2cd437494b1ad4c9b7813a26669189a8
#
_entry.id   2cd437494b1ad4c9b7813a26669189a8
#
_cell.length_a   1.000
_cell.length_b   1.000
_cell.length_c   1.000
_cell.angle_alpha   90.00
_cell.angle_beta   90.00
_cell.angle_gamma   90.00
#
_symmetry.space_group_name_H-M   'P 1'
#
loop_
_entity.id
_entity.type
_entity.pdbx_description
1 polymer ?
#
loop_
_entity_poly.entity_id
_entity_poly.type
_entity_poly.pdbx_seq_one_letter_code
_entity_poly.pdbx_strand_id
1 'polypeptide(L)'
;MARVGRPPAVTVQAIIAAAIEIGLDTVTFKQIADRLGVAQATLYRHVHNRDELLRLATFQIMLARRLPDGAHEHWTALAERYAEGLFEVLTAEPLLIAELLKGRLGPHAELDILEQFIEAMAAHGFRAEESAALFHWIGMVTLGAALGAAGLKASIQNQEPWHQLIDRTFDERDEGELPHARALLGNLGETAMLVDWRVALRTMLSGYAAAREKRENLARTLHTRRRER
;
A
#
# COMPACT_ATOMS: atom_id res chain seq x y z
N MET A 1 -42.50 -2.26 34.17
CA MET A 1 -41.16 -2.91 34.11
C MET A 1 -40.73 -2.98 32.66
N ALA A 2 -39.75 -2.16 32.28
CA ALA A 2 -39.21 -2.12 30.92
C ALA A 2 -38.39 -3.39 30.67
N ARG A 3 -38.70 -4.13 29.59
CA ARG A 3 -37.93 -5.27 29.12
C ARG A 3 -36.52 -4.74 28.71
N VAL A 4 -35.52 -5.13 29.48
CA VAL A 4 -34.11 -4.92 29.08
C VAL A 4 -33.92 -5.72 27.79
N GLY A 5 -33.76 -5.01 26.68
CA GLY A 5 -33.48 -5.62 25.39
C GLY A 5 -32.19 -6.42 25.47
N ARG A 6 -32.14 -7.56 24.78
CA ARG A 6 -30.94 -8.39 24.61
C ARG A 6 -29.82 -7.51 24.13
N PRO A 7 -28.62 -7.53 24.79
CA PRO A 7 -27.49 -6.76 24.33
C PRO A 7 -27.25 -7.00 22.82
N PRO A 8 -26.91 -6.00 22.02
CA PRO A 8 -26.64 -6.17 20.60
C PRO A 8 -25.60 -7.28 20.43
N ALA A 9 -25.87 -8.21 19.53
CA ALA A 9 -24.95 -9.31 19.24
C ALA A 9 -23.63 -8.69 18.73
N VAL A 10 -22.50 -9.05 19.37
CA VAL A 10 -21.18 -8.63 18.92
C VAL A 10 -20.96 -9.17 17.50
N THR A 11 -20.57 -8.30 16.59
CA THR A 11 -20.27 -8.67 15.19
C THR A 11 -18.79 -8.59 14.93
N VAL A 12 -18.31 -9.29 13.90
CA VAL A 12 -16.90 -9.17 13.44
C VAL A 12 -16.57 -7.72 13.13
N GLN A 13 -17.47 -6.97 12.49
CA GLN A 13 -17.28 -5.56 12.18
C GLN A 13 -17.09 -4.68 13.43
N ALA A 14 -17.88 -4.92 14.48
CA ALA A 14 -17.72 -4.19 15.74
C ALA A 14 -16.37 -4.48 16.41
N ILE A 15 -15.91 -5.73 16.36
CA ILE A 15 -14.60 -6.16 16.89
C ILE A 15 -13.47 -5.45 16.12
N ILE A 16 -13.56 -5.45 14.79
CA ILE A 16 -12.57 -4.80 13.92
C ILE A 16 -12.54 -3.29 14.15
N ALA A 17 -13.69 -2.63 14.18
CA ALA A 17 -13.78 -1.19 14.43
C ALA A 17 -13.15 -0.83 15.78
N ALA A 18 -13.46 -1.55 16.84
CA ALA A 18 -12.85 -1.33 18.15
C ALA A 18 -11.33 -1.56 18.14
N ALA A 19 -10.84 -2.56 17.40
CA ALA A 19 -9.40 -2.82 17.27
C ALA A 19 -8.67 -1.67 16.55
N ILE A 20 -9.26 -1.14 15.47
CA ILE A 20 -8.72 0.00 14.72
C ILE A 20 -8.67 1.25 15.60
N GLU A 21 -9.73 1.54 16.35
CA GLU A 21 -9.79 2.69 17.25
C GLU A 21 -8.78 2.62 18.41
N ILE A 22 -8.48 1.43 18.91
CA ILE A 22 -7.47 1.21 19.98
C ILE A 22 -6.05 1.37 19.43
N GLY A 23 -5.84 0.99 18.17
CA GLY A 23 -4.54 0.96 17.50
C GLY A 23 -4.00 -0.48 17.37
N LEU A 24 -3.74 -0.89 16.13
CA LEU A 24 -3.42 -2.28 15.78
C LEU A 24 -2.09 -2.78 16.36
N ASP A 25 -1.15 -1.87 16.66
CA ASP A 25 0.17 -2.20 17.21
C ASP A 25 0.07 -2.86 18.57
N THR A 26 -0.77 -2.30 19.45
CA THR A 26 -0.83 -2.65 20.88
C THR A 26 -2.15 -3.30 21.29
N VAL A 27 -3.12 -3.39 20.40
CA VAL A 27 -4.44 -3.91 20.71
C VAL A 27 -4.40 -5.34 21.25
N THR A 28 -5.18 -5.57 22.33
CA THR A 28 -5.40 -6.88 22.94
C THR A 28 -6.89 -7.25 22.93
N PHE A 29 -7.17 -8.53 22.92
CA PHE A 29 -8.58 -9.02 23.03
C PHE A 29 -9.27 -8.54 24.32
N LYS A 30 -8.50 -8.33 25.39
CA LYS A 30 -9.04 -7.79 26.64
C LYS A 30 -9.53 -6.35 26.43
N GLN A 31 -8.72 -5.48 25.83
CA GLN A 31 -9.09 -4.08 25.55
C GLN A 31 -10.32 -4.00 24.65
N ILE A 32 -10.42 -4.86 23.64
CA ILE A 32 -11.59 -4.92 22.76
C ILE A 32 -12.82 -5.36 23.55
N ALA A 33 -12.69 -6.40 24.39
CA ALA A 33 -13.78 -6.91 25.23
C ALA A 33 -14.29 -5.83 26.19
N ASP A 34 -13.37 -5.14 26.86
CA ASP A 34 -13.69 -4.04 27.79
C ASP A 34 -14.41 -2.88 27.04
N ARG A 35 -13.92 -2.51 25.84
CA ARG A 35 -14.55 -1.47 25.02
C ARG A 35 -15.95 -1.81 24.52
N LEU A 36 -16.16 -3.07 24.16
CA LEU A 36 -17.47 -3.55 23.68
C LEU A 36 -18.40 -3.99 24.78
N GLY A 37 -17.96 -4.00 26.05
CA GLY A 37 -18.76 -4.41 27.19
C GLY A 37 -19.12 -5.90 27.19
N VAL A 38 -18.23 -6.78 26.68
CA VAL A 38 -18.48 -8.21 26.54
C VAL A 38 -17.37 -9.05 27.16
N ALA A 39 -17.64 -10.32 27.41
CA ALA A 39 -16.59 -11.25 27.85
C ALA A 39 -15.62 -11.54 26.71
N GLN A 40 -14.32 -11.62 27.01
CA GLN A 40 -13.28 -11.94 26.02
C GLN A 40 -13.56 -13.25 25.26
N ALA A 41 -14.13 -14.26 25.93
CA ALA A 41 -14.54 -15.52 25.29
C ALA A 41 -15.57 -15.32 24.15
N THR A 42 -16.35 -14.23 24.20
CA THR A 42 -17.31 -13.90 23.13
C THR A 42 -16.58 -13.51 21.86
N LEU A 43 -15.46 -12.81 21.96
CA LEU A 43 -14.65 -12.37 20.80
C LEU A 43 -14.06 -13.58 20.07
N TYR A 44 -13.58 -14.58 20.81
CA TYR A 44 -12.96 -15.78 20.22
C TYR A 44 -13.94 -16.66 19.41
N ARG A 45 -15.25 -16.43 19.54
CA ARG A 45 -16.24 -17.06 18.66
C ARG A 45 -16.29 -16.46 17.27
N HIS A 46 -15.76 -15.25 17.11
CA HIS A 46 -15.81 -14.48 15.89
C HIS A 46 -14.42 -14.29 15.25
N VAL A 47 -13.38 -14.18 16.08
CA VAL A 47 -11.99 -13.97 15.66
C VAL A 47 -11.11 -14.87 16.53
N HIS A 48 -10.43 -15.84 15.91
CA HIS A 48 -9.78 -16.94 16.64
C HIS A 48 -8.45 -16.57 17.26
N ASN A 49 -7.72 -15.61 16.66
CA ASN A 49 -6.41 -15.19 17.14
C ASN A 49 -6.09 -13.76 16.70
N ARG A 50 -4.95 -13.24 17.22
CA ARG A 50 -4.49 -11.88 16.92
C ARG A 50 -4.17 -11.69 15.43
N ASP A 51 -3.58 -12.69 14.79
CA ASP A 51 -3.20 -12.60 13.37
C ASP A 51 -4.45 -12.48 12.48
N GLU A 52 -5.52 -13.19 12.80
CA GLU A 52 -6.80 -13.05 12.11
C GLU A 52 -7.43 -11.68 12.34
N LEU A 53 -7.39 -11.18 13.59
CA LEU A 53 -7.87 -9.84 13.91
C LEU A 53 -7.15 -8.78 13.09
N LEU A 54 -5.82 -8.82 13.09
CA LEU A 54 -4.99 -7.86 12.36
C LEU A 54 -5.28 -7.92 10.86
N ARG A 55 -5.39 -9.11 10.29
CA ARG A 55 -5.73 -9.32 8.88
C ARG A 55 -7.07 -8.70 8.51
N LEU A 56 -8.12 -8.95 9.33
CA LEU A 56 -9.45 -8.40 9.11
C LEU A 56 -9.49 -6.88 9.29
N ALA A 57 -8.79 -6.35 10.28
CA ALA A 57 -8.70 -4.91 10.52
C ALA A 57 -7.96 -4.18 9.38
N THR A 58 -6.86 -4.76 8.92
CA THR A 58 -6.11 -4.31 7.75
C THR A 58 -7.00 -4.23 6.51
N PHE A 59 -7.76 -5.30 6.27
CA PHE A 59 -8.72 -5.35 5.17
C PHE A 59 -9.73 -4.21 5.25
N GLN A 60 -10.30 -3.98 6.44
CA GLN A 60 -11.26 -2.91 6.65
C GLN A 60 -10.66 -1.51 6.39
N ILE A 61 -9.42 -1.28 6.79
CA ILE A 61 -8.70 -0.01 6.53
C ILE A 61 -8.50 0.18 5.03
N MET A 62 -8.08 -0.86 4.32
CA MET A 62 -7.88 -0.79 2.87
C MET A 62 -9.18 -0.56 2.12
N LEU A 63 -10.27 -1.24 2.50
CA LEU A 63 -11.59 -1.07 1.89
C LEU A 63 -12.23 0.30 2.18
N ALA A 64 -11.98 0.88 3.35
CA ALA A 64 -12.50 2.19 3.71
C ALA A 64 -11.95 3.32 2.82
N ARG A 65 -10.82 3.08 2.17
CA ARG A 65 -10.23 4.00 1.18
C ARG A 65 -10.75 3.65 -0.22
N ARG A 66 -11.98 4.06 -0.51
CA ARG A 66 -12.52 3.99 -1.86
C ARG A 66 -11.60 4.75 -2.83
N LEU A 67 -11.35 4.15 -3.99
CA LEU A 67 -10.80 4.91 -5.10
C LEU A 67 -11.70 6.13 -5.34
N PRO A 68 -11.15 7.33 -5.38
CA PRO A 68 -11.96 8.51 -5.65
C PRO A 68 -12.63 8.40 -7.01
N ASP A 69 -13.88 8.86 -7.12
CA ASP A 69 -14.57 9.00 -8.40
C ASP A 69 -13.74 9.87 -9.34
N GLY A 70 -13.04 9.24 -10.27
CA GLY A 70 -12.06 9.87 -11.16
C GLY A 70 -12.51 9.91 -12.62
N ALA A 71 -13.80 9.72 -12.89
CA ALA A 71 -14.33 9.65 -14.26
C ALA A 71 -14.02 10.89 -15.14
N HIS A 72 -13.68 12.02 -14.51
CA HIS A 72 -13.37 13.28 -15.21
C HIS A 72 -11.87 13.63 -15.23
N GLU A 73 -11.03 12.85 -14.58
CA GLU A 73 -9.59 13.07 -14.55
C GLU A 73 -8.86 12.16 -15.52
N HIS A 74 -7.64 12.54 -15.90
CA HIS A 74 -6.80 11.66 -16.70
C HIS A 74 -6.43 10.41 -15.87
N TRP A 75 -6.39 9.23 -16.50
CA TRP A 75 -6.13 7.96 -15.81
C TRP A 75 -4.82 7.93 -15.00
N THR A 76 -3.80 8.70 -15.41
CA THR A 76 -2.55 8.81 -14.62
C THR A 76 -2.77 9.49 -13.29
N ALA A 77 -3.64 10.50 -13.21
CA ALA A 77 -3.99 11.16 -11.96
C ALA A 77 -4.73 10.21 -11.01
N LEU A 78 -5.62 9.36 -11.54
CA LEU A 78 -6.26 8.30 -10.77
C LEU A 78 -5.24 7.30 -10.23
N ALA A 79 -4.29 6.86 -11.08
CA ALA A 79 -3.21 5.95 -10.69
C ALA A 79 -2.29 6.55 -9.62
N GLU A 80 -1.92 7.84 -9.74
CA GLU A 80 -1.13 8.56 -8.74
C GLU A 80 -1.86 8.64 -7.40
N ARG A 81 -3.15 8.99 -7.39
CA ARG A 81 -3.95 9.05 -6.15
C ARG A 81 -4.10 7.67 -5.48
N TYR A 82 -4.27 6.63 -6.28
CA TYR A 82 -4.28 5.26 -5.76
C TYR A 82 -2.95 4.92 -5.07
N ALA A 83 -1.83 5.21 -5.72
CA ALA A 83 -0.50 4.99 -5.17
C ALA A 83 -0.25 5.80 -3.88
N GLU A 84 -0.64 7.09 -3.87
CA GLU A 84 -0.53 7.95 -2.68
C GLU A 84 -1.36 7.38 -1.52
N GLY A 85 -2.62 7.03 -1.77
CA GLY A 85 -3.48 6.44 -0.76
C GLY A 85 -2.93 5.13 -0.19
N LEU A 86 -2.37 4.27 -1.05
CA LEU A 86 -1.72 3.03 -0.64
C LEU A 86 -0.45 3.32 0.19
N PHE A 87 0.39 4.26 -0.24
CA PHE A 87 1.59 4.67 0.48
C PHE A 87 1.27 5.20 1.88
N GLU A 88 0.26 6.07 1.98
CA GLU A 88 -0.18 6.63 3.27
C GLU A 88 -0.66 5.53 4.23
N VAL A 89 -1.45 4.56 3.74
CA VAL A 89 -1.91 3.43 4.56
C VAL A 89 -0.73 2.61 5.05
N LEU A 90 0.17 2.23 4.15
CA LEU A 90 1.32 1.39 4.49
C LEU A 90 2.28 2.07 5.48
N THR A 91 2.45 3.39 5.37
CA THR A 91 3.35 4.15 6.26
C THR A 91 2.71 4.51 7.60
N ALA A 92 1.38 4.70 7.62
CA ALA A 92 0.62 4.93 8.86
C ALA A 92 0.54 3.66 9.73
N GLU A 93 0.44 2.49 9.08
CA GLU A 93 0.25 1.20 9.75
C GLU A 93 1.37 0.21 9.35
N PRO A 94 2.58 0.29 9.95
CA PRO A 94 3.71 -0.56 9.57
C PRO A 94 3.45 -2.07 9.67
N LEU A 95 2.49 -2.49 10.53
CA LEU A 95 2.06 -3.89 10.62
C LEU A 95 1.45 -4.39 9.31
N LEU A 96 0.83 -3.51 8.50
CA LEU A 96 0.30 -3.88 7.19
C LEU A 96 1.39 -4.40 6.27
N ILE A 97 2.54 -3.74 6.25
CA ILE A 97 3.69 -4.16 5.45
C ILE A 97 4.13 -5.57 5.88
N ALA A 98 4.23 -5.80 7.20
CA ALA A 98 4.61 -7.10 7.72
C ALA A 98 3.61 -8.21 7.36
N GLU A 99 2.32 -7.93 7.42
CA GLU A 99 1.28 -8.91 7.06
C GLU A 99 1.18 -9.14 5.54
N LEU A 100 1.39 -8.11 4.73
CA LEU A 100 1.55 -8.21 3.28
C LEU A 100 2.71 -9.16 2.92
N LEU A 101 3.89 -8.91 3.49
CA LEU A 101 5.08 -9.72 3.22
C LEU A 101 4.94 -11.18 3.66
N LYS A 102 4.14 -11.44 4.70
CA LYS A 102 3.82 -12.81 5.15
C LYS A 102 2.73 -13.48 4.30
N GLY A 103 2.12 -12.78 3.35
CA GLY A 103 0.98 -13.29 2.58
C GLY A 103 -0.28 -13.54 3.41
N ARG A 104 -0.41 -12.90 4.57
CA ARG A 104 -1.50 -13.18 5.53
C ARG A 104 -2.77 -12.38 5.31
N LEU A 105 -2.75 -11.37 4.43
CA LEU A 105 -3.95 -10.55 4.15
C LEU A 105 -5.07 -11.34 3.48
N GLY A 106 -4.70 -12.44 2.83
CA GLY A 106 -5.63 -13.28 2.10
C GLY A 106 -6.07 -12.65 0.77
N PRO A 107 -6.55 -13.49 -0.17
CA PRO A 107 -6.87 -13.02 -1.52
C PRO A 107 -8.10 -12.10 -1.58
N HIS A 108 -9.01 -12.15 -0.60
CA HIS A 108 -10.26 -11.39 -0.65
C HIS A 108 -10.02 -9.87 -0.66
N ALA A 109 -9.13 -9.37 0.20
CA ALA A 109 -8.82 -7.94 0.27
C ALA A 109 -8.22 -7.42 -1.02
N GLU A 110 -7.27 -8.17 -1.56
CA GLU A 110 -6.56 -7.81 -2.77
C GLU A 110 -7.49 -7.82 -3.99
N LEU A 111 -8.37 -8.82 -4.07
CA LEU A 111 -9.34 -8.95 -5.17
C LEU A 111 -10.38 -7.83 -5.18
N ASP A 112 -10.89 -7.43 -4.02
CA ASP A 112 -11.88 -6.34 -3.94
C ASP A 112 -11.28 -4.99 -4.35
N ILE A 113 -10.01 -4.73 -3.98
CA ILE A 113 -9.31 -3.51 -4.39
C ILE A 113 -8.97 -3.56 -5.88
N LEU A 114 -8.51 -4.72 -6.36
CA LEU A 114 -8.22 -4.93 -7.77
C LEU A 114 -9.47 -4.71 -8.63
N GLU A 115 -10.62 -5.24 -8.22
CA GLU A 115 -11.89 -5.05 -8.95
C GLU A 115 -12.26 -3.57 -9.06
N GLN A 116 -12.20 -2.82 -7.94
CA GLN A 116 -12.45 -1.38 -7.94
C GLN A 116 -11.48 -0.63 -8.87
N PHE A 117 -10.21 -1.04 -8.90
CA PHE A 117 -9.22 -0.44 -9.78
C PHE A 117 -9.51 -0.74 -11.26
N ILE A 118 -9.88 -1.98 -11.59
CA ILE A 118 -10.26 -2.40 -12.94
C ILE A 118 -11.49 -1.60 -13.41
N GLU A 119 -12.53 -1.49 -12.59
CA GLU A 119 -13.72 -0.70 -12.91
C GLU A 119 -13.39 0.77 -13.18
N ALA A 120 -12.57 1.38 -12.32
CA ALA A 120 -12.17 2.77 -12.50
C ALA A 120 -11.34 2.98 -13.78
N MET A 121 -10.44 2.06 -14.12
CA MET A 121 -9.63 2.12 -15.34
C MET A 121 -10.43 1.80 -16.60
N ALA A 122 -11.49 0.99 -16.51
CA ALA A 122 -12.37 0.69 -17.64
C ALA A 122 -13.05 1.94 -18.18
N ALA A 123 -13.40 2.93 -17.32
CA ALA A 123 -13.93 4.23 -17.73
C ALA A 123 -12.94 5.01 -18.64
N HIS A 124 -11.65 4.70 -18.56
CA HIS A 124 -10.58 5.27 -19.39
C HIS A 124 -10.17 4.37 -20.56
N GLY A 125 -10.99 3.36 -20.88
CA GLY A 125 -10.78 2.46 -22.02
C GLY A 125 -9.65 1.44 -21.82
N PHE A 126 -9.29 1.12 -20.56
CA PHE A 126 -8.36 0.04 -20.28
C PHE A 126 -9.07 -1.31 -20.31
N ARG A 127 -8.37 -2.35 -20.77
CA ARG A 127 -8.82 -3.73 -20.63
C ARG A 127 -8.47 -4.23 -19.21
N ALA A 128 -9.17 -5.24 -18.74
CA ALA A 128 -8.96 -5.80 -17.39
C ALA A 128 -7.50 -6.24 -17.16
N GLU A 129 -6.88 -6.90 -18.16
CA GLU A 129 -5.49 -7.36 -18.06
C GLU A 129 -4.49 -6.19 -17.97
N GLU A 130 -4.78 -5.10 -18.69
CA GLU A 130 -3.95 -3.89 -18.65
C GLU A 130 -4.07 -3.20 -17.30
N SER A 131 -5.27 -3.12 -16.77
CA SER A 131 -5.55 -2.57 -15.42
C SER A 131 -4.88 -3.40 -14.34
N ALA A 132 -4.98 -4.74 -14.40
CA ALA A 132 -4.36 -5.64 -13.43
C ALA A 132 -2.82 -5.52 -13.44
N ALA A 133 -2.20 -5.45 -14.62
CA ALA A 133 -0.76 -5.24 -14.73
C ALA A 133 -0.33 -3.89 -14.13
N LEU A 134 -1.08 -2.83 -14.43
CA LEU A 134 -0.81 -1.49 -13.90
C LEU A 134 -0.97 -1.45 -12.38
N PHE A 135 -2.04 -2.05 -11.85
CA PHE A 135 -2.28 -2.21 -10.42
C PHE A 135 -1.08 -2.86 -9.71
N HIS A 136 -0.60 -3.97 -10.27
CA HIS A 136 0.54 -4.69 -9.71
C HIS A 136 1.84 -3.86 -9.74
N TRP A 137 2.13 -3.14 -10.83
CA TRP A 137 3.32 -2.29 -10.93
C TRP A 137 3.27 -1.12 -9.95
N ILE A 138 2.11 -0.48 -9.80
CA ILE A 138 1.89 0.57 -8.79
C ILE A 138 2.14 -0.01 -7.40
N GLY A 139 1.57 -1.18 -7.10
CA GLY A 139 1.76 -1.86 -5.83
C GLY A 139 3.24 -2.12 -5.51
N MET A 140 4.02 -2.60 -6.48
CA MET A 140 5.47 -2.84 -6.30
C MET A 140 6.24 -1.54 -6.00
N VAL A 141 5.99 -0.47 -6.75
CA VAL A 141 6.65 0.82 -6.54
C VAL A 141 6.30 1.39 -5.16
N THR A 142 5.01 1.36 -4.82
CA THR A 142 4.49 1.94 -3.58
C THR A 142 4.93 1.15 -2.35
N LEU A 143 4.88 -0.19 -2.42
CA LEU A 143 5.35 -1.06 -1.33
C LEU A 143 6.85 -0.88 -1.10
N GLY A 144 7.67 -0.81 -2.17
CA GLY A 144 9.09 -0.54 -2.06
C GLY A 144 9.39 0.80 -1.40
N ALA A 145 8.64 1.84 -1.77
CA ALA A 145 8.75 3.17 -1.17
C ALA A 145 8.36 3.16 0.33
N ALA A 146 7.25 2.49 0.68
CA ALA A 146 6.79 2.38 2.06
C ALA A 146 7.77 1.60 2.94
N LEU A 147 8.37 0.53 2.42
CA LEU A 147 9.45 -0.22 3.08
C LEU A 147 10.68 0.65 3.33
N GLY A 148 11.09 1.45 2.35
CA GLY A 148 12.19 2.40 2.49
C GLY A 148 11.91 3.45 3.57
N ALA A 149 10.72 4.02 3.59
CA ALA A 149 10.29 4.98 4.59
C ALA A 149 10.23 4.36 6.01
N ALA A 150 9.74 3.12 6.13
CA ALA A 150 9.70 2.40 7.40
C ALA A 150 11.13 2.07 7.91
N GLY A 151 12.04 1.66 7.01
CA GLY A 151 13.44 1.39 7.32
C GLY A 151 14.16 2.64 7.83
N LEU A 152 13.97 3.78 7.17
CA LEU A 152 14.53 5.05 7.61
C LEU A 152 14.02 5.45 9.00
N LYS A 153 12.71 5.36 9.22
CA LYS A 153 12.11 5.66 10.53
C LYS A 153 12.68 4.76 11.63
N ALA A 154 12.83 3.46 11.36
CA ALA A 154 13.42 2.52 12.31
C ALA A 154 14.89 2.83 12.59
N SER A 155 15.69 3.18 11.58
CA SER A 155 17.09 3.58 11.71
C SER A 155 17.25 4.81 12.62
N ILE A 156 16.39 5.84 12.42
CA ILE A 156 16.39 7.03 13.28
C ILE A 156 16.02 6.67 14.73
N GLN A 157 14.98 5.85 14.91
CA GLN A 157 14.52 5.43 16.25
C GLN A 157 15.58 4.59 17.02
N ASN A 158 16.34 3.78 16.30
CA ASN A 158 17.40 2.96 16.86
C ASN A 158 18.70 3.72 17.11
N GLN A 159 18.74 5.04 16.86
CA GLN A 159 19.93 5.89 16.97
C GLN A 159 21.11 5.43 16.09
N GLU A 160 20.82 4.74 15.01
CA GLU A 160 21.77 4.36 13.96
C GLU A 160 21.32 4.92 12.60
N PRO A 161 21.41 6.25 12.40
CA PRO A 161 21.04 6.87 11.16
C PRO A 161 21.86 6.32 10.00
N TRP A 162 21.20 6.08 8.87
CA TRP A 162 21.82 5.45 7.71
C TRP A 162 23.08 6.16 7.21
N HIS A 163 23.11 7.50 7.26
CA HIS A 163 24.30 8.27 6.88
C HIS A 163 25.52 7.95 7.75
N GLN A 164 25.33 7.75 9.09
CA GLN A 164 26.41 7.37 9.97
C GLN A 164 26.97 5.97 9.68
N LEU A 165 26.09 5.05 9.24
CA LEU A 165 26.52 3.73 8.80
C LEU A 165 27.34 3.82 7.51
N ILE A 166 26.94 4.68 6.58
CA ILE A 166 27.70 4.93 5.36
C ILE A 166 29.07 5.54 5.67
N ASP A 167 29.12 6.59 6.51
CA ASP A 167 30.36 7.24 6.89
C ASP A 167 31.32 6.24 7.53
N ARG A 168 30.84 5.45 8.50
CA ARG A 168 31.62 4.38 9.11
C ARG A 168 32.14 3.36 8.08
N THR A 169 31.26 2.95 7.13
CA THR A 169 31.65 2.01 6.08
C THR A 169 32.72 2.59 5.17
N PHE A 170 32.70 3.90 4.93
CA PHE A 170 33.75 4.58 4.17
C PHE A 170 35.06 4.71 4.94
N ASP A 171 34.98 4.92 6.26
CA ASP A 171 36.18 5.01 7.13
C ASP A 171 36.89 3.65 7.28
N GLU A 172 36.15 2.54 7.18
CA GLU A 172 36.68 1.16 7.24
C GLU A 172 37.36 0.71 5.94
N ARG A 173 37.30 1.51 4.86
CA ARG A 173 37.81 1.17 3.53
C ARG A 173 38.87 2.17 3.06
N ASP A 174 39.78 1.70 2.20
CA ASP A 174 40.81 2.56 1.59
C ASP A 174 40.18 3.72 0.80
N GLU A 175 40.83 4.91 0.83
CA GLU A 175 40.31 6.11 0.14
C GLU A 175 40.08 5.93 -1.35
N GLY A 176 40.82 5.03 -2.00
CA GLY A 176 40.69 4.70 -3.43
C GLY A 176 39.53 3.77 -3.74
N GLU A 177 38.90 3.16 -2.70
CA GLU A 177 37.77 2.29 -2.89
C GLU A 177 36.46 3.06 -2.97
N LEU A 178 35.53 2.54 -3.76
CA LEU A 178 34.18 3.08 -3.94
C LEU A 178 34.11 4.55 -4.39
N PRO A 179 34.91 4.99 -5.38
CA PRO A 179 35.04 6.42 -5.74
C PRO A 179 33.70 7.02 -6.15
N HIS A 180 32.86 6.28 -6.86
CA HIS A 180 31.54 6.77 -7.29
C HIS A 180 30.55 6.86 -6.12
N ALA A 181 30.55 5.88 -5.22
CA ALA A 181 29.69 5.91 -4.03
C ALA A 181 30.09 7.06 -3.10
N ARG A 182 31.40 7.27 -2.88
CA ARG A 182 31.93 8.39 -2.08
C ARG A 182 31.55 9.75 -2.68
N ALA A 183 31.69 9.91 -4.00
CA ALA A 183 31.32 11.15 -4.68
C ALA A 183 29.80 11.42 -4.60
N LEU A 184 28.98 10.39 -4.67
CA LEU A 184 27.51 10.50 -4.60
C LEU A 184 27.03 10.69 -3.17
N LEU A 185 27.46 9.86 -2.22
CA LEU A 185 26.90 9.75 -0.89
C LEU A 185 27.60 10.63 0.15
N GLY A 186 28.87 11.02 -0.09
CA GLY A 186 29.61 11.89 0.83
C GLY A 186 29.08 13.32 0.94
N ASN A 187 28.17 13.73 0.05
CA ASN A 187 27.52 15.04 0.05
C ASN A 187 26.01 14.95 0.29
N LEU A 188 25.48 13.75 0.50
CA LEU A 188 24.05 13.53 0.67
C LEU A 188 23.69 13.50 2.16
N GLY A 189 22.98 14.53 2.65
CA GLY A 189 22.33 14.47 3.97
C GLY A 189 21.26 13.37 4.00
N GLU A 190 20.73 13.08 5.20
CA GLU A 190 19.73 12.01 5.47
C GLU A 190 18.55 11.95 4.48
N THR A 191 18.16 13.09 3.95
CA THR A 191 16.96 13.21 3.09
C THR A 191 17.22 12.80 1.63
N ALA A 192 18.46 12.75 1.18
CA ALA A 192 18.77 12.61 -0.24
C ALA A 192 18.79 11.15 -0.73
N MET A 193 18.81 10.18 0.16
CA MET A 193 18.63 8.76 -0.21
C MET A 193 17.19 8.35 -0.49
N LEU A 194 16.23 9.17 -0.11
CA LEU A 194 14.86 9.01 -0.53
C LEU A 194 14.68 9.69 -1.87
N VAL A 195 15.10 9.03 -2.95
CA VAL A 195 14.58 9.38 -4.29
C VAL A 195 13.06 9.44 -4.14
N ASP A 196 12.48 10.60 -4.43
CA ASP A 196 11.03 10.75 -4.36
C ASP A 196 10.39 9.65 -5.22
N TRP A 197 9.82 8.66 -4.58
CA TRP A 197 9.21 7.50 -5.23
C TRP A 197 8.13 7.92 -6.24
N ARG A 198 7.56 9.12 -6.06
CA ARG A 198 6.60 9.72 -6.99
C ARG A 198 7.22 10.01 -8.34
N VAL A 199 8.52 10.34 -8.37
CA VAL A 199 9.25 10.51 -9.64
C VAL A 199 9.36 9.18 -10.35
N ALA A 200 9.69 8.10 -9.66
CA ALA A 200 9.73 6.76 -10.23
C ALA A 200 8.34 6.32 -10.73
N LEU A 201 7.29 6.55 -9.93
CA LEU A 201 5.91 6.27 -10.32
C LEU A 201 5.52 7.03 -11.60
N ARG A 202 5.71 8.35 -11.65
CA ARG A 202 5.38 9.16 -12.83
C ARG A 202 6.16 8.75 -14.06
N THR A 203 7.43 8.40 -13.90
CA THR A 203 8.26 7.88 -15.00
C THR A 203 7.70 6.57 -15.54
N MET A 204 7.30 5.66 -14.66
CA MET A 204 6.65 4.41 -15.02
C MET A 204 5.31 4.66 -15.75
N LEU A 205 4.45 5.52 -15.21
CA LEU A 205 3.15 5.86 -15.80
C LEU A 205 3.30 6.52 -17.18
N SER A 206 4.26 7.43 -17.33
CA SER A 206 4.57 8.10 -18.61
C SER A 206 5.07 7.10 -19.65
N GLY A 207 5.95 6.19 -19.27
CA GLY A 207 6.42 5.11 -20.14
C GLY A 207 5.29 4.17 -20.58
N TYR A 208 4.39 3.86 -19.66
CA TYR A 208 3.19 3.06 -19.96
C TYR A 208 2.24 3.77 -20.92
N ALA A 209 1.98 5.07 -20.70
CA ALA A 209 1.15 5.89 -21.58
C ALA A 209 1.68 5.89 -23.02
N ALA A 210 2.97 6.15 -23.19
CA ALA A 210 3.63 6.15 -24.50
C ALA A 210 3.56 4.78 -25.19
N ALA A 211 3.76 3.69 -24.44
CA ALA A 211 3.64 2.34 -24.98
C ALA A 211 2.20 1.98 -25.39
N ARG A 212 1.20 2.46 -24.63
CA ARG A 212 -0.23 2.28 -24.97
C ARG A 212 -0.60 3.03 -26.24
N GLU A 213 -0.24 4.31 -26.33
CA GLU A 213 -0.51 5.14 -27.51
C GLU A 213 0.10 4.52 -28.78
N LYS A 214 1.34 4.03 -28.69
CA LYS A 214 2.00 3.33 -29.81
C LYS A 214 1.23 2.09 -30.27
N ARG A 215 0.70 1.30 -29.33
CA ARG A 215 -0.12 0.11 -29.63
C ARG A 215 -1.44 0.48 -30.31
N GLU A 216 -2.13 1.50 -29.80
CA GLU A 216 -3.39 1.98 -30.37
C GLU A 216 -3.21 2.54 -31.78
N ASN A 217 -2.14 3.30 -32.04
CA ASN A 217 -1.81 3.83 -33.35
C ASN A 217 -1.49 2.71 -34.35
N LEU A 218 -0.74 1.68 -33.93
CA LEU A 218 -0.46 0.52 -34.76
C LEU A 218 -1.73 -0.26 -35.11
N ALA A 219 -2.61 -0.46 -34.14
CA ALA A 219 -3.89 -1.14 -34.35
C ALA A 219 -4.78 -0.39 -35.34
N ARG A 220 -4.87 0.95 -35.22
CA ARG A 220 -5.59 1.81 -36.17
C ARG A 220 -5.04 1.69 -37.60
N THR A 221 -3.72 1.75 -37.75
CA THR A 221 -3.04 1.64 -39.06
C THR A 221 -3.31 0.29 -39.72
N LEU A 222 -3.27 -0.80 -38.98
CA LEU A 222 -3.56 -2.14 -39.48
C LEU A 222 -5.03 -2.30 -39.89
N HIS A 223 -5.95 -1.70 -39.13
CA HIS A 223 -7.38 -1.75 -39.43
C HIS A 223 -7.72 -0.98 -40.73
N THR A 224 -7.10 0.18 -40.96
CA THR A 224 -7.27 0.98 -42.20
C THR A 224 -6.78 0.20 -43.42
N ARG A 225 -5.57 -0.39 -43.36
CA ARG A 225 -5.01 -1.21 -44.45
C ARG A 225 -5.84 -2.46 -44.78
N ARG A 226 -6.59 -2.99 -43.82
CA ARG A 226 -7.46 -4.15 -44.02
C ARG A 226 -8.80 -3.79 -44.68
N ARG A 227 -9.24 -2.53 -44.61
CA ARG A 227 -10.45 -2.02 -45.29
C ARG A 227 -10.18 -1.58 -46.71
N GLU A 228 -8.94 -1.32 -47.08
CA GLU A 228 -8.51 -0.89 -48.42
C GLU A 228 -8.15 -2.06 -49.33
N ARG A 229 -8.20 -3.30 -48.84
CA ARG A 229 -8.03 -4.56 -49.58
C ARG A 229 -9.36 -5.27 -49.76
#